data_1e1e4b10b296fc2f9fc70689b7e9fd58
#
_entry.id   1e1e4b10b296fc2f9fc70689b7e9fd58
#
_cell.length_a   1.000
_cell.length_b   1.000
_cell.length_c   1.000
_cell.angle_alpha   90.00
_cell.angle_beta   90.00
_cell.angle_gamma   90.00
#
_symmetry.space_group_name_H-M   'P 1'
#
loop_
_entity.id
_entity.type
_entity.pdbx_description
1 polymer ?
#
loop_
_entity_poly.entity_id
_entity_poly.type
_entity_poly.pdbx_seq_one_letter_code
_entity_poly.pdbx_strand_id
1 'polypeptide(L)'
;MLKKIAKRVILLLCTITVVGVLSGCTETILSQNGPTAIFVAGKLDSDSTFSKSVNWLENTFSKFENLAKHGAEEKSQTLVIPDQYQVLLIGSDRRDGSWNGNSDVMILASLNRNKKTISFISFMRDTGVNVPNVGYGKLNCSFAKGGAELLQSTLESNFQISIDNYIATDFVSMADIIDLFGGVDLDITDAEIPVINGYINEMATLRGFDPSEYQLSAAGTLHLNGLQAVGYMRDRYVGSNDFQRTERQRIVLQKLLEKLKTMNALEILKLGSSMTSLSIQHNFTAEQIAGLAALALECRNYTVVMDRIPYDGLYTSNGENLDPVWPETIEKLHATIY
;
A
#
# COMPACT_ATOMS: atom_id res chain seq x y z
N MET A 1 13.77 16.16 -22.52
CA MET A 1 12.55 15.40 -22.11
C MET A 1 12.84 14.38 -21.04
N LEU A 2 13.88 13.56 -21.13
CA LEU A 2 14.31 12.57 -20.12
C LEU A 2 14.58 13.17 -18.73
N LYS A 3 15.21 14.35 -18.61
CA LYS A 3 15.49 15.02 -17.34
C LYS A 3 14.23 15.44 -16.56
N LYS A 4 13.13 15.77 -17.25
CA LYS A 4 11.85 16.12 -16.60
C LYS A 4 11.11 14.89 -16.05
N ILE A 5 11.26 13.75 -16.70
CA ILE A 5 10.62 12.50 -16.30
C ILE A 5 11.38 11.86 -15.11
N ALA A 6 12.72 11.95 -15.12
CA ALA A 6 13.56 11.51 -14.00
C ALA A 6 13.20 12.25 -12.69
N LYS A 7 12.98 13.57 -12.75
CA LYS A 7 12.50 14.35 -11.59
C LYS A 7 11.17 13.86 -11.02
N ARG A 8 10.29 13.31 -11.86
CA ARG A 8 8.92 12.95 -11.48
C ARG A 8 8.80 11.66 -10.65
N VAL A 9 9.69 10.71 -10.88
CA VAL A 9 9.66 9.40 -10.23
C VAL A 9 10.47 9.39 -8.92
N ILE A 10 11.58 10.14 -8.82
CA ILE A 10 12.32 10.33 -7.54
C ILE A 10 11.40 10.92 -6.47
N LEU A 11 10.56 11.86 -6.89
CA LEU A 11 9.66 12.55 -6.00
C LEU A 11 8.59 11.64 -5.40
N LEU A 12 8.15 10.63 -6.12
CA LEU A 12 7.08 9.72 -5.71
C LEU A 12 7.45 8.80 -4.55
N LEU A 13 8.65 8.26 -4.57
CA LEU A 13 9.12 7.40 -3.49
C LEU A 13 9.65 8.23 -2.33
N CYS A 14 10.19 9.43 -2.59
CA CYS A 14 10.40 10.40 -1.51
C CYS A 14 9.09 10.73 -0.78
N THR A 15 7.93 10.68 -1.42
CA THR A 15 6.66 11.02 -0.78
C THR A 15 6.08 9.92 0.08
N ILE A 16 6.14 8.66 -0.36
CA ILE A 16 5.86 7.51 0.52
C ILE A 16 6.80 7.53 1.74
N THR A 17 7.97 8.11 1.61
CA THR A 17 9.09 8.10 2.54
C THR A 17 9.13 9.28 3.51
N VAL A 18 8.71 10.47 3.10
CA VAL A 18 8.56 11.62 4.00
C VAL A 18 7.45 11.34 5.02
N VAL A 19 6.44 10.56 4.65
CA VAL A 19 5.37 10.11 5.55
C VAL A 19 5.91 9.30 6.72
N GLY A 20 6.84 8.36 6.49
CA GLY A 20 7.41 7.52 7.54
C GLY A 20 8.30 8.26 8.53
N VAL A 21 9.09 9.22 8.05
CA VAL A 21 10.04 9.96 8.91
C VAL A 21 9.34 10.98 9.81
N LEU A 22 8.27 11.62 9.34
CA LEU A 22 7.53 12.60 10.16
C LEU A 22 6.62 11.94 11.19
N SER A 23 6.02 10.78 10.92
CA SER A 23 5.27 10.02 11.91
C SER A 23 6.17 9.43 13.01
N GLY A 24 7.37 8.96 12.68
CA GLY A 24 8.35 8.50 13.67
C GLY A 24 8.89 9.61 14.59
N CYS A 25 8.97 10.85 14.10
CA CYS A 25 9.37 12.00 14.93
C CYS A 25 8.28 12.48 15.91
N THR A 26 7.00 12.22 15.64
CA THR A 26 5.91 12.60 16.56
C THR A 26 5.78 11.67 17.74
N GLU A 27 6.06 10.39 17.63
CA GLU A 27 6.04 9.46 18.76
C GLU A 27 7.15 9.74 19.79
N THR A 28 8.31 10.23 19.36
CA THR A 28 9.41 10.55 20.29
C THR A 28 9.15 11.84 21.09
N ILE A 29 8.27 12.71 20.65
CA ILE A 29 7.91 13.97 21.34
C ILE A 29 6.73 13.78 22.31
N LEU A 30 5.88 12.76 22.10
CA LEU A 30 4.69 12.50 22.91
C LEU A 30 4.96 11.66 24.15
N SER A 31 6.16 11.10 24.35
CA SER A 31 6.49 10.26 25.52
C SER A 31 6.95 11.03 26.76
N GLN A 32 7.09 12.35 26.71
CA GLN A 32 7.46 13.16 27.87
C GLN A 32 6.49 14.33 28.08
N ASN A 33 5.48 14.10 28.90
CA ASN A 33 4.59 15.07 29.57
C ASN A 33 3.20 15.32 28.97
N GLY A 34 2.18 14.66 29.56
CA GLY A 34 0.87 15.22 29.89
C GLY A 34 -0.14 15.41 28.75
N PRO A 35 -1.42 15.60 29.07
CA PRO A 35 -2.53 15.26 28.20
C PRO A 35 -2.89 16.35 27.19
N THR A 36 -3.31 15.88 26.02
CA THR A 36 -4.23 16.53 25.05
C THR A 36 -3.84 17.92 24.50
N ALA A 37 -3.20 17.94 23.34
CA ALA A 37 -3.31 19.08 22.45
C ALA A 37 -4.18 18.67 21.24
N ILE A 38 -5.44 19.09 21.27
CA ILE A 38 -6.33 19.13 20.11
C ILE A 38 -5.75 20.22 19.18
N PHE A 39 -5.18 19.82 18.04
CA PHE A 39 -4.87 20.77 16.99
C PHE A 39 -6.15 21.12 16.24
N VAL A 40 -6.82 22.17 16.67
CA VAL A 40 -7.78 22.91 15.86
C VAL A 40 -6.99 23.59 14.76
N ALA A 41 -7.42 23.43 13.50
CA ALA A 41 -6.87 24.11 12.34
C ALA A 41 -7.04 25.64 12.51
N GLY A 42 -6.07 26.27 13.13
CA GLY A 42 -5.91 27.73 13.24
C GLY A 42 -4.64 28.11 12.50
N LYS A 43 -4.79 29.05 11.57
CA LYS A 43 -3.76 29.78 10.82
C LYS A 43 -2.32 29.31 11.11
N LEU A 44 -1.76 28.55 10.17
CA LEU A 44 -0.32 28.29 10.11
C LEU A 44 0.43 29.62 9.99
N ASP A 45 1.15 30.00 11.02
CA ASP A 45 2.17 31.03 10.92
C ASP A 45 3.25 30.57 9.95
N SER A 46 3.45 31.39 8.91
CA SER A 46 4.18 31.06 7.67
C SER A 46 5.69 30.91 7.81
N ASP A 47 6.29 30.89 9.00
CA ASP A 47 7.71 31.25 9.06
C ASP A 47 8.70 30.29 9.72
N SER A 48 8.38 29.13 10.25
CA SER A 48 9.48 28.34 10.84
C SER A 48 9.54 26.87 10.50
N THR A 49 8.43 26.17 10.47
CA THR A 49 8.45 24.70 10.32
C THR A 49 8.29 24.28 8.86
N PHE A 50 7.40 24.92 8.11
CA PHE A 50 7.19 24.64 6.70
C PHE A 50 8.41 25.04 5.86
N SER A 51 8.99 26.22 6.12
CA SER A 51 10.21 26.69 5.44
C SER A 51 11.42 25.78 5.73
N LYS A 52 11.55 25.25 6.95
CA LYS A 52 12.61 24.28 7.30
C LYS A 52 12.40 22.94 6.60
N SER A 53 11.16 22.48 6.47
CA SER A 53 10.83 21.24 5.76
C SER A 53 11.05 21.37 4.25
N VAL A 54 10.71 22.51 3.66
CA VAL A 54 10.97 22.81 2.25
C VAL A 54 12.47 22.92 1.98
N ASN A 55 13.22 23.63 2.82
CA ASN A 55 14.68 23.76 2.69
C ASN A 55 15.40 22.41 2.89
N TRP A 56 14.90 21.54 3.78
CA TRP A 56 15.42 20.19 3.94
C TRP A 56 15.13 19.34 2.69
N LEU A 57 13.92 19.44 2.14
CA LEU A 57 13.54 18.78 0.89
C LEU A 57 14.40 19.27 -0.29
N GLU A 58 14.63 20.55 -0.43
CA GLU A 58 15.48 21.12 -1.48
C GLU A 58 16.94 20.69 -1.33
N ASN A 59 17.48 20.67 -0.11
CA ASN A 59 18.82 20.18 0.16
C ASN A 59 18.96 18.68 -0.07
N THR A 60 17.96 17.91 0.29
CA THR A 60 17.93 16.46 0.03
C THR A 60 17.82 16.23 -1.48
N PHE A 61 17.00 17.00 -2.17
CA PHE A 61 16.80 16.93 -3.61
C PHE A 61 18.07 17.31 -4.39
N SER A 62 18.78 18.37 -3.99
CA SER A 62 20.05 18.76 -4.63
C SER A 62 21.15 17.71 -4.41
N LYS A 63 21.18 17.04 -3.26
CA LYS A 63 22.06 15.88 -3.03
C LYS A 63 21.72 14.72 -3.96
N PHE A 64 20.43 14.42 -4.17
CA PHE A 64 20.01 13.40 -5.12
C PHE A 64 20.27 13.77 -6.58
N GLU A 65 20.08 15.03 -6.98
CA GLU A 65 20.49 15.48 -8.32
C GLU A 65 21.99 15.33 -8.57
N ASN A 66 22.80 15.60 -7.55
CA ASN A 66 24.25 15.42 -7.62
C ASN A 66 24.63 13.92 -7.70
N LEU A 67 24.01 13.07 -6.90
CA LEU A 67 24.18 11.61 -7.00
C LEU A 67 23.75 11.07 -8.36
N ALA A 68 22.64 11.56 -8.91
CA ALA A 68 22.16 11.14 -10.24
C ALA A 68 23.04 11.67 -11.39
N LYS A 69 23.77 12.78 -11.19
CA LYS A 69 24.70 13.35 -12.17
C LYS A 69 26.09 12.74 -12.12
N HIS A 70 26.53 12.31 -10.95
CA HIS A 70 27.91 11.82 -10.69
C HIS A 70 27.95 10.31 -10.38
N GLY A 71 26.81 9.65 -10.26
CA GLY A 71 26.70 8.23 -9.88
C GLY A 71 27.22 7.22 -10.90
N ALA A 72 27.95 7.64 -11.93
CA ALA A 72 28.57 6.73 -12.88
C ALA A 72 30.04 6.37 -12.52
N GLU A 73 30.69 7.08 -11.58
CA GLU A 73 32.12 6.90 -11.34
C GLU A 73 32.59 6.69 -9.90
N GLU A 74 31.74 6.84 -8.88
CA GLU A 74 32.11 6.49 -7.50
C GLU A 74 31.25 5.36 -6.96
N LYS A 75 31.86 4.22 -6.64
CA LYS A 75 31.33 3.19 -5.73
C LYS A 75 31.20 3.80 -4.33
N SER A 76 30.29 4.76 -4.18
CA SER A 76 29.82 5.20 -2.88
C SER A 76 29.14 4.02 -2.21
N GLN A 77 29.29 3.87 -0.90
CA GLN A 77 28.48 2.99 -0.06
C GLN A 77 27.01 3.44 -0.08
N THR A 78 26.42 3.44 -1.26
CA THR A 78 25.01 3.73 -1.49
C THR A 78 24.26 2.55 -0.92
N LEU A 79 23.32 2.80 -0.07
CA LEU A 79 22.35 1.85 0.44
C LEU A 79 21.86 0.96 -0.68
N VAL A 80 22.36 -0.24 -0.68
CA VAL A 80 22.07 -1.22 -1.73
C VAL A 80 20.75 -1.85 -1.37
N ILE A 81 19.65 -1.36 -1.98
CA ILE A 81 18.47 -2.19 -2.07
C ILE A 81 18.88 -3.40 -2.88
N PRO A 82 18.74 -4.62 -2.34
CA PRO A 82 19.19 -5.83 -3.01
C PRO A 82 18.50 -6.02 -4.36
N ASP A 83 19.09 -6.84 -5.23
CA ASP A 83 18.50 -7.15 -6.55
C ASP A 83 17.12 -7.82 -6.45
N GLN A 84 16.88 -8.45 -5.32
CA GLN A 84 15.59 -8.97 -4.87
C GLN A 84 15.14 -8.15 -3.67
N TYR A 85 13.97 -7.49 -3.76
CA TYR A 85 13.44 -6.70 -2.67
C TYR A 85 11.94 -6.89 -2.54
N GLN A 86 11.47 -7.17 -1.34
CA GLN A 86 10.10 -7.59 -1.12
C GLN A 86 9.43 -6.74 -0.05
N VAL A 87 8.29 -6.14 -0.40
CA VAL A 87 7.48 -5.31 0.49
C VAL A 87 6.08 -5.88 0.60
N LEU A 88 5.62 -6.12 1.83
CA LEU A 88 4.26 -6.58 2.09
C LEU A 88 3.31 -5.38 2.26
N LEU A 89 2.32 -5.27 1.40
CA LEU A 89 1.24 -4.30 1.49
C LEU A 89 0.06 -4.93 2.21
N ILE A 90 -0.40 -4.31 3.30
CA ILE A 90 -1.45 -4.84 4.18
C ILE A 90 -2.59 -3.84 4.27
N GLY A 91 -3.81 -4.31 3.99
CA GLY A 91 -5.05 -3.58 4.27
C GLY A 91 -5.84 -4.29 5.35
N SER A 92 -6.10 -3.63 6.47
CA SER A 92 -6.85 -4.21 7.59
C SER A 92 -8.26 -3.66 7.68
N ASP A 93 -9.17 -4.45 8.25
CA ASP A 93 -10.54 -4.05 8.55
C ASP A 93 -10.67 -3.38 9.93
N ARG A 94 -9.56 -2.83 10.44
CA ARG A 94 -9.54 -2.10 11.71
C ARG A 94 -10.50 -0.92 11.67
N ARG A 95 -11.35 -0.81 12.70
CA ARG A 95 -12.36 0.25 12.83
C ARG A 95 -12.03 1.23 13.94
N ASP A 96 -11.23 0.80 14.91
CA ASP A 96 -10.77 1.62 16.04
C ASP A 96 -9.38 1.15 16.50
N GLY A 97 -8.83 1.80 17.53
CA GLY A 97 -7.50 1.47 18.05
C GLY A 97 -7.45 0.29 19.02
N SER A 98 -8.58 -0.36 19.35
CA SER A 98 -8.67 -1.43 20.35
C SER A 98 -8.25 -2.80 19.82
N TRP A 99 -8.21 -2.97 18.50
CA TRP A 99 -7.94 -4.22 17.81
C TRP A 99 -7.21 -3.99 16.47
N ASN A 100 -6.32 -4.90 16.08
CA ASN A 100 -5.60 -4.80 14.81
C ASN A 100 -6.50 -4.97 13.57
N GLY A 101 -7.64 -5.64 13.70
CA GLY A 101 -8.46 -6.08 12.58
C GLY A 101 -7.89 -7.32 11.90
N ASN A 102 -8.67 -7.93 11.01
CA ASN A 102 -8.15 -8.92 10.08
C ASN A 102 -7.49 -8.23 8.90
N SER A 103 -6.47 -8.85 8.30
CA SER A 103 -5.92 -8.38 7.03
C SER A 103 -6.82 -8.85 5.88
N ASP A 104 -7.56 -7.93 5.30
CA ASP A 104 -8.43 -8.22 4.15
C ASP A 104 -7.72 -8.03 2.81
N VAL A 105 -6.58 -7.34 2.81
CA VAL A 105 -5.66 -7.18 1.67
C VAL A 105 -4.26 -7.57 2.12
N MET A 106 -3.63 -8.48 1.39
CA MET A 106 -2.24 -8.89 1.61
C MET A 106 -1.59 -9.05 0.24
N ILE A 107 -0.74 -8.11 -0.15
CA ILE A 107 -0.10 -8.11 -1.46
C ILE A 107 1.41 -8.03 -1.26
N LEU A 108 2.14 -9.01 -1.77
CA LEU A 108 3.59 -8.96 -1.86
C LEU A 108 3.98 -8.18 -3.11
N ALA A 109 4.60 -7.03 -2.94
CA ALA A 109 5.28 -6.30 -4.01
C ALA A 109 6.73 -6.79 -4.06
N SER A 110 7.06 -7.59 -5.06
CA SER A 110 8.39 -8.19 -5.24
C SER A 110 9.10 -7.56 -6.44
N LEU A 111 10.23 -6.94 -6.16
CA LEU A 111 11.14 -6.43 -7.18
C LEU A 111 12.16 -7.49 -7.55
N ASN A 112 12.39 -7.69 -8.84
CA ASN A 112 13.49 -8.47 -9.38
C ASN A 112 14.25 -7.65 -10.44
N ARG A 113 15.43 -7.13 -10.05
CA ARG A 113 16.27 -6.33 -10.95
C ARG A 113 16.82 -7.13 -12.12
N ASN A 114 17.19 -8.39 -11.88
CA ASN A 114 17.76 -9.23 -12.92
C ASN A 114 16.75 -9.54 -14.02
N LYS A 115 15.49 -9.81 -13.65
CA LYS A 115 14.38 -10.00 -14.58
C LYS A 115 13.75 -8.69 -15.08
N LYS A 116 14.07 -7.56 -14.44
CA LYS A 116 13.41 -6.26 -14.64
C LYS A 116 11.89 -6.36 -14.49
N THR A 117 11.44 -6.99 -13.42
CA THR A 117 10.02 -7.19 -13.10
C THR A 117 9.68 -6.64 -11.74
N ILE A 118 8.44 -6.18 -11.60
CA ILE A 118 7.78 -5.92 -10.31
C ILE A 118 6.55 -6.81 -10.28
N SER A 119 6.51 -7.76 -9.36
CA SER A 119 5.39 -8.69 -9.21
C SER A 119 4.54 -8.30 -8.01
N PHE A 120 3.22 -8.15 -8.20
CA PHE A 120 2.24 -7.96 -7.13
C PHE A 120 1.45 -9.26 -6.96
N ILE A 121 1.75 -9.99 -5.90
CA ILE A 121 1.13 -11.29 -5.58
C ILE A 121 0.14 -11.10 -4.45
N SER A 122 -1.15 -11.23 -4.75
CA SER A 122 -2.22 -11.15 -3.75
C SER A 122 -2.37 -12.48 -3.03
N PHE A 123 -2.21 -12.49 -1.71
CA PHE A 123 -2.56 -13.64 -0.87
C PHE A 123 -4.01 -13.51 -0.43
N MET A 124 -4.83 -14.48 -0.80
CA MET A 124 -6.24 -14.49 -0.39
C MET A 124 -6.35 -14.74 1.11
N ARG A 125 -7.24 -14.02 1.76
CA ARG A 125 -7.41 -14.04 3.23
C ARG A 125 -7.77 -15.41 3.80
N ASP A 126 -8.53 -16.20 3.04
CA ASP A 126 -8.98 -17.53 3.45
C ASP A 126 -7.96 -18.65 3.10
N THR A 127 -6.74 -18.29 2.66
CA THR A 127 -5.65 -19.24 2.43
C THR A 127 -5.31 -19.96 3.73
N GLY A 128 -5.38 -21.31 3.70
CA GLY A 128 -5.03 -22.18 4.83
C GLY A 128 -3.52 -22.22 5.03
N VAL A 129 -3.06 -21.85 6.23
CA VAL A 129 -1.63 -21.74 6.58
C VAL A 129 -1.38 -22.17 8.02
N ASN A 130 -0.14 -22.53 8.33
CA ASN A 130 0.31 -22.67 9.71
C ASN A 130 0.81 -21.32 10.24
N VAL A 131 0.08 -20.74 11.21
CA VAL A 131 0.45 -19.49 11.87
C VAL A 131 1.40 -19.82 13.02
N PRO A 132 2.62 -19.28 13.06
CA PRO A 132 3.61 -19.54 14.10
C PRO A 132 3.03 -19.32 15.52
N ASN A 133 3.24 -20.28 16.41
CA ASN A 133 2.75 -20.30 17.80
C ASN A 133 1.22 -20.25 17.98
N VAL A 134 0.43 -20.36 16.90
CA VAL A 134 -1.02 -20.32 16.93
C VAL A 134 -1.64 -21.61 16.39
N GLY A 135 -1.04 -22.17 15.31
CA GLY A 135 -1.54 -23.37 14.62
C GLY A 135 -2.17 -23.09 13.27
N TYR A 136 -2.79 -24.10 12.70
CA TYR A 136 -3.40 -24.04 11.37
C TYR A 136 -4.67 -23.18 11.36
N GLY A 137 -4.83 -22.34 10.32
CA GLY A 137 -6.01 -21.49 10.15
C GLY A 137 -5.92 -20.58 8.93
N LYS A 138 -6.84 -19.64 8.84
CA LYS A 138 -6.86 -18.62 7.77
C LYS A 138 -5.72 -17.64 7.92
N LEU A 139 -5.10 -17.30 6.80
CA LEU A 139 -3.96 -16.37 6.75
C LEU A 139 -4.27 -15.00 7.39
N ASN A 140 -5.46 -14.45 7.11
CA ASN A 140 -5.84 -13.12 7.61
C ASN A 140 -5.93 -13.02 9.14
N CYS A 141 -6.16 -14.14 9.83
CA CYS A 141 -6.19 -14.17 11.29
C CYS A 141 -4.82 -13.91 11.94
N SER A 142 -3.73 -14.12 11.21
CA SER A 142 -2.39 -13.87 11.74
C SER A 142 -2.19 -12.39 12.07
N PHE A 143 -2.68 -11.48 11.21
CA PHE A 143 -2.61 -10.05 11.48
C PHE A 143 -3.43 -9.64 12.72
N ALA A 144 -4.63 -10.15 12.87
CA ALA A 144 -5.46 -9.88 14.05
C ALA A 144 -4.81 -10.33 15.36
N LYS A 145 -4.04 -11.43 15.32
CA LYS A 145 -3.42 -12.05 16.51
C LYS A 145 -2.05 -11.45 16.88
N GLY A 146 -1.29 -10.97 15.90
CA GLY A 146 0.08 -10.50 16.16
C GLY A 146 0.56 -9.42 15.18
N GLY A 147 -0.36 -8.69 14.53
CA GLY A 147 -0.03 -7.56 13.65
C GLY A 147 0.78 -7.96 12.42
N ALA A 148 1.46 -6.97 11.87
CA ALA A 148 2.23 -7.13 10.64
C ALA A 148 3.39 -8.13 10.80
N GLU A 149 4.01 -8.19 11.96
CA GLU A 149 5.15 -9.09 12.24
C GLU A 149 4.74 -10.56 12.22
N LEU A 150 3.60 -10.91 12.82
CA LEU A 150 3.10 -12.30 12.79
C LEU A 150 2.61 -12.66 11.38
N LEU A 151 1.98 -11.75 10.67
CA LEU A 151 1.58 -11.98 9.28
C LEU A 151 2.81 -12.19 8.39
N GLN A 152 3.84 -11.36 8.53
CA GLN A 152 5.10 -11.49 7.80
C GLN A 152 5.74 -12.86 8.06
N SER A 153 5.95 -13.23 9.31
CA SER A 153 6.56 -14.53 9.66
C SER A 153 5.70 -15.72 9.22
N THR A 154 4.37 -15.56 9.18
CA THR A 154 3.46 -16.57 8.64
C THR A 154 3.66 -16.77 7.14
N LEU A 155 3.77 -15.68 6.37
CA LEU A 155 4.03 -15.76 4.93
C LEU A 155 5.43 -16.33 4.66
N GLU A 156 6.45 -15.86 5.35
CA GLU A 156 7.83 -16.33 5.18
C GLU A 156 7.96 -17.85 5.45
N SER A 157 7.37 -18.33 6.53
CA SER A 157 7.46 -19.75 6.92
C SER A 157 6.67 -20.68 5.99
N ASN A 158 5.48 -20.30 5.54
CA ASN A 158 4.66 -21.16 4.70
C ASN A 158 5.07 -21.13 3.23
N PHE A 159 5.47 -19.97 2.70
CA PHE A 159 5.80 -19.80 1.28
C PHE A 159 7.31 -19.79 0.99
N GLN A 160 8.14 -19.93 2.02
CA GLN A 160 9.61 -19.96 1.92
C GLN A 160 10.16 -18.73 1.18
N ILE A 161 9.63 -17.56 1.51
CA ILE A 161 10.04 -16.26 0.98
C ILE A 161 10.69 -15.44 2.10
N SER A 162 11.39 -14.36 1.72
CA SER A 162 11.86 -13.33 2.65
C SER A 162 11.14 -12.03 2.36
N ILE A 163 10.66 -11.35 3.38
CA ILE A 163 9.97 -10.05 3.26
C ILE A 163 10.81 -9.00 3.98
N ASP A 164 11.31 -8.03 3.23
CA ASP A 164 12.23 -7.02 3.76
C ASP A 164 11.50 -5.98 4.62
N ASN A 165 10.33 -5.51 4.14
CA ASN A 165 9.55 -4.49 4.81
C ASN A 165 8.05 -4.68 4.63
N TYR A 166 7.25 -3.96 5.43
CA TYR A 166 5.80 -3.91 5.26
C TYR A 166 5.25 -2.47 5.33
N ILE A 167 4.06 -2.31 4.74
CA ILE A 167 3.20 -1.13 4.86
C ILE A 167 1.80 -1.64 5.22
N ALA A 168 1.21 -1.15 6.32
CA ALA A 168 -0.14 -1.50 6.73
C ALA A 168 -1.03 -0.27 6.87
N THR A 169 -2.24 -0.35 6.34
CA THR A 169 -3.26 0.71 6.39
C THR A 169 -4.64 0.11 6.66
N ASP A 170 -5.60 0.96 7.03
CA ASP A 170 -7.01 0.59 7.17
C ASP A 170 -7.85 1.11 6.00
N PHE A 171 -9.15 0.74 5.95
CA PHE A 171 -10.05 1.15 4.89
C PHE A 171 -10.28 2.66 4.82
N VAL A 172 -10.27 3.33 5.97
CA VAL A 172 -10.48 4.79 6.05
C VAL A 172 -9.29 5.51 5.44
N SER A 173 -8.09 5.15 5.87
CA SER A 173 -6.86 5.71 5.32
C SER A 173 -6.67 5.35 3.84
N MET A 174 -7.11 4.15 3.41
CA MET A 174 -7.08 3.77 2.00
C MET A 174 -8.02 4.64 1.15
N ALA A 175 -9.20 4.98 1.66
CA ALA A 175 -10.09 5.92 0.98
C ALA A 175 -9.43 7.29 0.82
N ASP A 176 -8.80 7.81 1.88
CA ASP A 176 -8.07 9.06 1.82
C ASP A 176 -6.89 9.02 0.82
N ILE A 177 -6.16 7.90 0.77
CA ILE A 177 -5.10 7.69 -0.24
C ILE A 177 -5.68 7.80 -1.66
N ILE A 178 -6.79 7.13 -1.94
CA ILE A 178 -7.43 7.17 -3.27
C ILE A 178 -7.88 8.60 -3.60
N ASP A 179 -8.43 9.33 -2.63
CA ASP A 179 -8.83 10.73 -2.82
C ASP A 179 -7.63 11.64 -3.10
N LEU A 180 -6.49 11.40 -2.46
CA LEU A 180 -5.24 12.11 -2.74
C LEU A 180 -4.73 11.87 -4.17
N PHE A 181 -5.00 10.69 -4.74
CA PHE A 181 -4.77 10.40 -6.16
C PHE A 181 -5.83 11.02 -7.08
N GLY A 182 -6.83 11.71 -6.54
CA GLY A 182 -7.94 12.28 -7.29
C GLY A 182 -8.93 11.22 -7.78
N GLY A 183 -9.23 10.20 -6.97
CA GLY A 183 -10.17 9.12 -7.31
C GLY A 183 -9.65 8.12 -8.34
N VAL A 184 -10.50 7.23 -8.83
CA VAL A 184 -10.19 6.21 -9.87
C VAL A 184 -11.39 5.99 -10.80
N ASP A 185 -11.09 5.71 -12.08
CA ASP A 185 -12.13 5.39 -13.06
C ASP A 185 -12.32 3.88 -13.14
N LEU A 186 -13.53 3.41 -12.82
CA LEU A 186 -13.90 1.99 -12.79
C LEU A 186 -15.22 1.73 -13.51
N ASP A 187 -15.35 0.54 -14.08
CA ASP A 187 -16.60 0.06 -14.65
C ASP A 187 -17.43 -0.61 -13.55
N ILE A 188 -18.59 -0.06 -13.28
CA ILE A 188 -19.52 -0.51 -12.23
C ILE A 188 -20.78 -1.08 -12.87
N THR A 189 -21.19 -2.23 -12.41
CA THR A 189 -22.44 -2.89 -12.83
C THR A 189 -23.61 -2.53 -11.92
N ASP A 190 -24.85 -2.68 -12.43
CA ASP A 190 -26.06 -2.44 -11.61
C ASP A 190 -26.12 -3.33 -10.36
N ALA A 191 -25.58 -4.56 -10.44
CA ALA A 191 -25.55 -5.49 -9.33
C ALA A 191 -24.59 -5.07 -8.20
N GLU A 192 -23.54 -4.31 -8.52
CA GLU A 192 -22.54 -3.83 -7.55
C GLU A 192 -23.00 -2.60 -6.78
N ILE A 193 -23.87 -1.77 -7.36
CA ILE A 193 -24.32 -0.50 -6.75
C ILE A 193 -24.87 -0.69 -5.34
N PRO A 194 -25.81 -1.61 -5.06
CA PRO A 194 -26.35 -1.78 -3.71
C PRO A 194 -25.29 -2.20 -2.70
N VAL A 195 -24.33 -3.03 -3.12
CA VAL A 195 -23.24 -3.52 -2.25
C VAL A 195 -22.26 -2.40 -1.94
N ILE A 196 -21.83 -1.66 -2.96
CA ILE A 196 -20.94 -0.50 -2.80
C ILE A 196 -21.60 0.54 -1.89
N ASN A 197 -22.87 0.86 -2.12
CA ASN A 197 -23.62 1.83 -1.32
C ASN A 197 -23.78 1.37 0.14
N GLY A 198 -23.90 0.06 0.39
CA GLY A 198 -23.88 -0.52 1.74
C GLY A 198 -22.57 -0.23 2.48
N TYR A 199 -21.43 -0.40 1.82
CA TYR A 199 -20.12 -0.08 2.38
C TYR A 199 -19.87 1.42 2.52
N ILE A 200 -20.38 2.23 1.60
CA ILE A 200 -20.35 3.70 1.71
C ILE A 200 -21.10 4.14 2.96
N ASN A 201 -22.31 3.60 3.20
CA ASN A 201 -23.09 3.92 4.40
C ASN A 201 -22.31 3.63 5.68
N GLU A 202 -21.66 2.46 5.76
CA GLU A 202 -20.83 2.08 6.90
C GLU A 202 -19.67 3.08 7.10
N MET A 203 -18.87 3.30 6.08
CA MET A 203 -17.67 4.12 6.19
C MET A 203 -17.97 5.61 6.39
N ALA A 204 -18.96 6.15 5.68
CA ALA A 204 -19.38 7.55 5.84
C ALA A 204 -19.91 7.81 7.25
N THR A 205 -20.74 6.89 7.78
CA THR A 205 -21.25 6.98 9.16
C THR A 205 -20.12 6.96 10.18
N LEU A 206 -19.12 6.07 10.03
CA LEU A 206 -17.93 6.02 10.91
C LEU A 206 -17.14 7.33 10.90
N ARG A 207 -17.16 8.07 9.78
CA ARG A 207 -16.50 9.38 9.63
C ARG A 207 -17.38 10.57 10.01
N GLY A 208 -18.64 10.36 10.36
CA GLY A 208 -19.60 11.43 10.65
C GLY A 208 -20.03 12.20 9.39
N PHE A 209 -19.93 11.60 8.20
CA PHE A 209 -20.39 12.16 6.92
C PHE A 209 -21.83 11.74 6.63
N ASP A 210 -22.55 12.52 5.81
CA ASP A 210 -23.84 12.10 5.27
C ASP A 210 -23.62 11.07 4.15
N PRO A 211 -24.03 9.79 4.34
CA PRO A 211 -23.84 8.77 3.32
C PRO A 211 -24.49 9.08 1.98
N SER A 212 -25.59 9.85 1.98
CA SER A 212 -26.35 10.16 0.76
C SER A 212 -25.56 10.98 -0.26
N GLU A 213 -24.53 11.72 0.19
CA GLU A 213 -23.65 12.52 -0.69
C GLU A 213 -22.67 11.66 -1.50
N TYR A 214 -22.46 10.41 -1.11
CA TYR A 214 -21.44 9.53 -1.70
C TYR A 214 -22.01 8.34 -2.47
N GLN A 215 -23.33 8.12 -2.42
CA GLN A 215 -23.96 6.96 -3.04
C GLN A 215 -23.88 7.01 -4.57
N LEU A 216 -23.68 5.83 -5.16
CA LEU A 216 -23.77 5.61 -6.59
C LEU A 216 -25.22 5.48 -7.00
N SER A 217 -25.62 6.17 -8.07
CA SER A 217 -27.00 6.17 -8.59
C SER A 217 -27.17 5.47 -9.95
N ALA A 218 -26.08 5.17 -10.64
CA ALA A 218 -26.09 4.55 -11.97
C ALA A 218 -24.86 3.68 -12.18
N ALA A 219 -24.97 2.65 -13.02
CA ALA A 219 -23.89 1.83 -13.51
C ALA A 219 -23.15 2.48 -14.70
N GLY A 220 -22.02 1.92 -15.08
CA GLY A 220 -21.18 2.36 -16.20
C GLY A 220 -19.75 2.66 -15.76
N THR A 221 -18.99 3.30 -16.65
CA THR A 221 -17.65 3.81 -16.32
C THR A 221 -17.79 5.07 -15.49
N LEU A 222 -17.48 4.98 -14.21
CA LEU A 222 -17.66 6.05 -13.22
C LEU A 222 -16.31 6.48 -12.64
N HIS A 223 -16.20 7.78 -12.39
CA HIS A 223 -15.09 8.31 -11.60
C HIS A 223 -15.45 8.22 -10.11
N LEU A 224 -14.76 7.31 -9.39
CA LEU A 224 -15.03 7.00 -7.99
C LEU A 224 -14.10 7.77 -7.06
N ASN A 225 -14.66 8.37 -6.00
CA ASN A 225 -13.88 8.86 -4.87
C ASN A 225 -13.42 7.72 -3.96
N GLY A 226 -12.66 8.05 -2.91
CA GLY A 226 -12.08 7.05 -2.03
C GLY A 226 -13.09 6.15 -1.33
N LEU A 227 -14.20 6.70 -0.81
CA LEU A 227 -15.25 5.89 -0.16
C LEU A 227 -15.90 4.91 -1.14
N GLN A 228 -16.22 5.39 -2.34
CA GLN A 228 -16.81 4.59 -3.41
C GLN A 228 -15.86 3.49 -3.89
N ALA A 229 -14.59 3.83 -4.11
CA ALA A 229 -13.57 2.89 -4.57
C ALA A 229 -13.26 1.82 -3.50
N VAL A 230 -13.19 2.18 -2.22
CA VAL A 230 -13.04 1.19 -1.14
C VAL A 230 -14.30 0.33 -1.01
N GLY A 231 -15.50 0.89 -1.20
CA GLY A 231 -16.74 0.11 -1.28
C GLY A 231 -16.67 -0.95 -2.37
N TYR A 232 -16.19 -0.60 -3.57
CA TYR A 232 -15.93 -1.53 -4.68
C TYR A 232 -14.88 -2.59 -4.31
N MET A 233 -13.76 -2.20 -3.71
CA MET A 233 -12.70 -3.12 -3.28
C MET A 233 -13.16 -4.14 -2.22
N ARG A 234 -14.18 -3.80 -1.42
CA ARG A 234 -14.75 -4.65 -0.36
C ARG A 234 -15.86 -5.57 -0.85
N ASP A 235 -16.40 -5.35 -2.06
CA ASP A 235 -17.50 -6.16 -2.59
C ASP A 235 -17.05 -7.62 -2.81
N ARG A 236 -17.74 -8.53 -2.14
CA ARG A 236 -17.61 -9.99 -2.24
C ARG A 236 -18.93 -10.68 -2.57
N TYR A 237 -19.99 -9.93 -2.79
CA TYR A 237 -21.33 -10.47 -2.98
C TYR A 237 -21.71 -10.56 -4.45
N VAL A 238 -21.04 -9.82 -5.32
CA VAL A 238 -21.23 -9.88 -6.77
C VAL A 238 -20.06 -10.60 -7.40
N GLY A 239 -20.35 -11.69 -8.15
CA GLY A 239 -19.36 -12.52 -8.83
C GLY A 239 -18.91 -13.71 -7.99
N SER A 240 -17.63 -14.07 -8.08
CA SER A 240 -17.03 -15.27 -7.46
C SER A 240 -16.53 -15.03 -6.03
N ASN A 241 -17.33 -14.38 -5.20
CA ASN A 241 -17.02 -14.14 -3.77
C ASN A 241 -15.64 -13.48 -3.55
N ASP A 242 -14.79 -14.13 -2.75
CA ASP A 242 -13.48 -13.60 -2.35
C ASP A 242 -12.47 -13.51 -3.49
N PHE A 243 -12.60 -14.33 -4.52
CA PHE A 243 -11.78 -14.27 -5.73
C PHE A 243 -12.04 -12.96 -6.50
N GLN A 244 -13.30 -12.59 -6.67
CA GLN A 244 -13.68 -11.35 -7.33
C GLN A 244 -13.27 -10.12 -6.50
N ARG A 245 -13.37 -10.21 -5.16
CA ARG A 245 -12.88 -9.15 -4.27
C ARG A 245 -11.38 -8.93 -4.44
N THR A 246 -10.59 -9.99 -4.46
CA THR A 246 -9.15 -9.92 -4.68
C THR A 246 -8.82 -9.31 -6.06
N GLU A 247 -9.61 -9.64 -7.08
CA GLU A 247 -9.47 -9.03 -8.41
C GLU A 247 -9.76 -7.53 -8.38
N ARG A 248 -10.85 -7.09 -7.74
CA ARG A 248 -11.19 -5.67 -7.58
C ARG A 248 -10.08 -4.86 -6.90
N GLN A 249 -9.44 -5.44 -5.89
CA GLN A 249 -8.30 -4.83 -5.20
C GLN A 249 -7.12 -4.62 -6.15
N ARG A 250 -6.80 -5.61 -7.00
CA ARG A 250 -5.75 -5.50 -8.02
C ARG A 250 -6.07 -4.47 -9.09
N ILE A 251 -7.32 -4.41 -9.54
CA ILE A 251 -7.79 -3.39 -10.50
C ILE A 251 -7.56 -1.99 -9.95
N VAL A 252 -7.98 -1.71 -8.72
CA VAL A 252 -7.78 -0.40 -8.09
C VAL A 252 -6.27 -0.09 -7.94
N LEU A 253 -5.47 -1.04 -7.46
CA LEU A 253 -4.02 -0.87 -7.37
C LEU A 253 -3.40 -0.54 -8.75
N GLN A 254 -3.80 -1.24 -9.80
CA GLN A 254 -3.34 -0.97 -11.15
C GLN A 254 -3.70 0.45 -11.60
N LYS A 255 -4.93 0.90 -11.36
CA LYS A 255 -5.38 2.26 -11.69
C LYS A 255 -4.59 3.34 -10.95
N LEU A 256 -4.28 3.11 -9.68
CA LEU A 256 -3.43 4.01 -8.90
C LEU A 256 -2.00 4.05 -9.47
N LEU A 257 -1.42 2.90 -9.83
CA LEU A 257 -0.10 2.84 -10.48
C LEU A 257 -0.08 3.54 -11.84
N GLU A 258 -1.14 3.43 -12.64
CA GLU A 258 -1.28 4.15 -13.91
C GLU A 258 -1.33 5.66 -13.71
N LYS A 259 -2.15 6.14 -12.76
CA LYS A 259 -2.20 7.57 -12.38
C LYS A 259 -0.85 8.08 -11.92
N LEU A 260 -0.18 7.31 -11.10
CA LEU A 260 1.13 7.63 -10.60
C LEU A 260 2.14 7.93 -11.72
N LYS A 261 2.14 7.13 -12.79
CA LYS A 261 3.01 7.31 -13.96
C LYS A 261 2.75 8.62 -14.70
N THR A 262 1.56 9.19 -14.58
CA THR A 262 1.15 10.44 -15.27
C THR A 262 1.34 11.70 -14.43
N MET A 263 1.46 11.58 -13.12
CA MET A 263 1.60 12.72 -12.20
C MET A 263 2.89 13.51 -12.44
N ASN A 264 2.79 14.84 -12.33
CA ASN A 264 3.96 15.70 -12.35
C ASN A 264 4.63 15.78 -10.97
N ALA A 265 5.84 16.34 -10.92
CA ALA A 265 6.65 16.41 -9.69
C ALA A 265 5.96 17.14 -8.54
N LEU A 266 5.20 18.20 -8.84
CA LEU A 266 4.51 19.00 -7.82
C LEU A 266 3.28 18.23 -7.25
N GLU A 267 2.55 17.52 -8.11
CA GLU A 267 1.43 16.67 -7.69
C GLU A 267 1.90 15.56 -6.76
N ILE A 268 3.02 14.95 -7.09
CA ILE A 268 3.64 13.89 -6.28
C ILE A 268 4.11 14.45 -4.92
N LEU A 269 4.71 15.65 -4.88
CA LEU A 269 5.08 16.32 -3.62
C LEU A 269 3.86 16.60 -2.73
N LYS A 270 2.80 17.12 -3.33
CA LYS A 270 1.55 17.37 -2.61
C LYS A 270 0.96 16.07 -2.06
N LEU A 271 0.91 15.03 -2.90
CA LEU A 271 0.45 13.69 -2.50
C LEU A 271 1.21 13.21 -1.26
N GLY A 272 2.55 13.23 -1.29
CA GLY A 272 3.34 12.78 -0.16
C GLY A 272 3.16 13.59 1.11
N SER A 273 3.17 14.92 1.00
CA SER A 273 2.94 15.77 2.18
C SER A 273 1.56 15.52 2.81
N SER A 274 0.54 15.23 1.99
CA SER A 274 -0.81 14.93 2.49
C SER A 274 -0.93 13.54 3.13
N MET A 275 -0.11 12.57 2.71
CA MET A 275 -0.09 11.23 3.31
C MET A 275 0.45 11.21 4.75
N THR A 276 1.19 12.25 5.18
CA THR A 276 1.76 12.31 6.54
C THR A 276 0.72 12.30 7.66
N SER A 277 -0.52 12.69 7.36
CA SER A 277 -1.63 12.71 8.32
C SER A 277 -2.42 11.40 8.39
N LEU A 278 -2.09 10.42 7.52
CA LEU A 278 -2.83 9.17 7.45
C LEU A 278 -2.31 8.13 8.44
N SER A 279 -3.18 7.23 8.88
CA SER A 279 -2.82 6.13 9.77
C SER A 279 -2.16 4.99 9.00
N ILE A 280 -0.88 5.16 8.65
CA ILE A 280 -0.06 4.19 7.94
C ILE A 280 1.02 3.66 8.88
N GLN A 281 1.12 2.33 9.03
CA GLN A 281 2.19 1.67 9.77
C GLN A 281 3.21 1.10 8.80
N HIS A 282 4.50 1.17 9.13
CA HIS A 282 5.57 0.57 8.33
C HIS A 282 6.82 0.33 9.19
N ASN A 283 7.75 -0.48 8.69
CA ASN A 283 9.03 -0.77 9.35
C ASN A 283 10.26 -0.32 8.55
N PHE A 284 10.09 0.62 7.61
CA PHE A 284 11.22 1.18 6.85
C PHE A 284 12.10 2.08 7.70
N THR A 285 13.42 1.99 7.51
CA THR A 285 14.36 3.02 8.00
C THR A 285 14.39 4.23 7.04
N ALA A 286 14.87 5.36 7.53
CA ALA A 286 15.01 6.58 6.70
C ALA A 286 15.91 6.34 5.47
N GLU A 287 16.93 5.48 5.63
CA GLU A 287 17.84 5.11 4.55
C GLU A 287 17.15 4.23 3.49
N GLN A 288 16.42 3.21 3.92
CA GLN A 288 15.66 2.36 2.99
C GLN A 288 14.68 3.19 2.17
N ILE A 289 14.04 4.11 2.85
CA ILE A 289 13.17 5.10 2.25
C ILE A 289 13.89 5.89 1.14
N ALA A 290 15.07 6.45 1.43
CA ALA A 290 15.87 7.17 0.43
C ALA A 290 16.28 6.26 -0.75
N GLY A 291 16.62 5.00 -0.47
CA GLY A 291 16.95 4.00 -1.48
C GLY A 291 15.79 3.65 -2.40
N LEU A 292 14.57 3.55 -1.86
CA LEU A 292 13.36 3.32 -2.65
C LEU A 292 13.09 4.44 -3.67
N ALA A 293 13.43 5.68 -3.33
CA ALA A 293 13.29 6.80 -4.26
C ALA A 293 14.19 6.67 -5.51
N ALA A 294 15.42 6.21 -5.32
CA ALA A 294 16.34 5.93 -6.44
C ALA A 294 15.85 4.73 -7.28
N LEU A 295 15.35 3.68 -6.58
CA LEU A 295 14.83 2.47 -7.20
C LEU A 295 13.65 2.72 -8.13
N ALA A 296 12.75 3.62 -7.78
CA ALA A 296 11.60 3.92 -8.61
C ALA A 296 11.96 4.50 -9.98
N LEU A 297 13.04 5.28 -10.06
CA LEU A 297 13.54 5.77 -11.33
C LEU A 297 14.04 4.65 -12.22
N GLU A 298 14.72 3.70 -11.61
CA GLU A 298 15.25 2.54 -12.27
C GLU A 298 14.10 1.66 -12.80
N CYS A 299 13.10 1.42 -11.96
CA CYS A 299 12.05 0.44 -12.20
C CYS A 299 10.91 0.91 -13.10
N ARG A 300 10.88 2.16 -13.54
CA ARG A 300 9.74 2.71 -14.33
C ARG A 300 9.42 1.96 -15.63
N ASN A 301 10.42 1.27 -16.19
CA ASN A 301 10.28 0.49 -17.42
C ASN A 301 10.23 -1.03 -17.16
N TYR A 302 10.13 -1.43 -15.88
CA TYR A 302 10.02 -2.84 -15.55
C TYR A 302 8.64 -3.37 -15.89
N THR A 303 8.59 -4.65 -16.23
CA THR A 303 7.33 -5.34 -16.49
C THR A 303 6.59 -5.53 -15.16
N VAL A 304 5.31 -5.17 -15.13
CA VAL A 304 4.43 -5.41 -13.97
C VAL A 304 3.71 -6.73 -14.18
N VAL A 305 3.83 -7.62 -13.20
CA VAL A 305 3.13 -8.91 -13.14
C VAL A 305 2.16 -8.87 -11.97
N MET A 306 0.90 -9.28 -12.18
CA MET A 306 -0.11 -9.39 -11.12
C MET A 306 -0.64 -10.81 -11.09
N ASP A 307 -0.62 -11.44 -9.90
CA ASP A 307 -1.13 -12.80 -9.70
C ASP A 307 -1.72 -12.95 -8.29
N ARG A 308 -2.26 -14.10 -7.97
CA ARG A 308 -2.84 -14.40 -6.66
C ARG A 308 -2.53 -15.82 -6.17
N ILE A 309 -2.52 -15.97 -4.88
CA ILE A 309 -2.43 -17.26 -4.18
C ILE A 309 -3.71 -17.44 -3.35
N PRO A 310 -4.37 -18.61 -3.42
CA PRO A 310 -3.97 -19.81 -4.16
C PRO A 310 -4.16 -19.65 -5.67
N TYR A 311 -3.29 -20.32 -6.41
CA TYR A 311 -3.37 -20.39 -7.87
C TYR A 311 -4.52 -21.30 -8.33
N ASP A 312 -5.10 -21.00 -9.51
CA ASP A 312 -6.11 -21.87 -10.10
C ASP A 312 -5.57 -23.29 -10.34
N GLY A 313 -6.32 -24.27 -9.88
CA GLY A 313 -5.95 -25.69 -9.95
C GLY A 313 -4.91 -26.14 -8.91
N LEU A 314 -4.37 -25.24 -8.08
CA LEU A 314 -3.38 -25.57 -7.05
C LEU A 314 -3.91 -25.33 -5.63
N TYR A 315 -5.18 -25.64 -5.37
CA TYR A 315 -5.75 -25.63 -4.04
C TYR A 315 -6.95 -26.57 -3.94
N THR A 316 -7.26 -26.96 -2.72
CA THR A 316 -8.53 -27.59 -2.35
C THR A 316 -9.31 -26.68 -1.41
N SER A 317 -10.63 -26.81 -1.39
CA SER A 317 -11.48 -26.03 -0.47
C SER A 317 -12.26 -26.98 0.41
N ASN A 318 -12.20 -26.73 1.72
CA ASN A 318 -13.04 -27.44 2.70
C ASN A 318 -14.29 -26.64 3.11
N GLY A 319 -14.60 -25.55 2.38
CA GLY A 319 -15.70 -24.63 2.65
C GLY A 319 -15.32 -23.44 3.53
N GLU A 320 -14.27 -23.55 4.35
CA GLU A 320 -13.76 -22.47 5.20
C GLU A 320 -12.40 -21.94 4.73
N ASN A 321 -11.48 -22.85 4.39
CA ASN A 321 -10.14 -22.53 3.95
C ASN A 321 -9.96 -22.89 2.47
N LEU A 322 -9.01 -22.19 1.85
CA LEU A 322 -8.42 -22.52 0.57
C LEU A 322 -7.05 -23.12 0.85
N ASP A 323 -6.93 -24.44 0.81
CA ASP A 323 -5.72 -25.16 1.19
C ASP A 323 -4.80 -25.34 -0.02
N PRO A 324 -3.65 -24.62 -0.11
CA PRO A 324 -2.75 -24.70 -1.26
C PRO A 324 -2.14 -26.09 -1.42
N VAL A 325 -1.91 -26.50 -2.67
CA VAL A 325 -1.00 -27.60 -3.00
C VAL A 325 0.42 -27.05 -2.86
N TRP A 326 1.05 -27.37 -1.73
CA TRP A 326 2.21 -26.62 -1.24
C TRP A 326 3.45 -26.67 -2.13
N PRO A 327 3.95 -27.82 -2.59
CA PRO A 327 5.17 -27.82 -3.42
C PRO A 327 5.00 -26.97 -4.67
N GLU A 328 3.94 -27.19 -5.43
CA GLU A 328 3.67 -26.52 -6.70
C GLU A 328 3.37 -25.03 -6.51
N THR A 329 2.68 -24.68 -5.40
CA THR A 329 2.42 -23.27 -5.06
C THR A 329 3.71 -22.50 -4.79
N ILE A 330 4.62 -23.09 -4.00
CA ILE A 330 5.91 -22.49 -3.68
C ILE A 330 6.76 -22.37 -4.95
N GLU A 331 6.87 -23.43 -5.75
CA GLU A 331 7.64 -23.43 -7.00
C GLU A 331 7.16 -22.33 -7.96
N LYS A 332 5.85 -22.22 -8.16
CA LYS A 332 5.26 -21.20 -9.03
C LYS A 332 5.48 -19.78 -8.50
N LEU A 333 5.32 -19.57 -7.19
CA LEU A 333 5.60 -18.29 -6.56
C LEU A 333 7.07 -17.90 -6.76
N HIS A 334 8.00 -18.79 -6.43
CA HIS A 334 9.42 -18.54 -6.57
C HIS A 334 9.84 -18.26 -8.02
N ALA A 335 9.29 -19.01 -8.99
CA ALA A 335 9.53 -18.74 -10.41
C ALA A 335 9.07 -17.34 -10.84
N THR A 336 8.02 -16.81 -10.19
CA THR A 336 7.47 -15.48 -10.50
C THR A 336 8.29 -14.37 -9.87
N ILE A 337 8.72 -14.54 -8.60
CA ILE A 337 9.35 -13.46 -7.85
C ILE A 337 10.88 -13.49 -7.91
N TYR A 338 11.50 -14.68 -7.99
CA TYR A 338 12.95 -14.87 -8.09
C TYR A 338 13.36 -15.20 -9.53
#